data_a18a0904fc7d57652da4de711ab7efe7
#
_entry.id   a18a0904fc7d57652da4de711ab7efe7
#
_cell.length_a   1.000
_cell.length_b   1.000
_cell.length_c   1.000
_cell.angle_alpha   90.00
_cell.angle_beta   90.00
_cell.angle_gamma   90.00
#
_symmetry.space_group_name_H-M   'P 1'
#
loop_
_entity.id
_entity.type
_entity.pdbx_description
1 polymer ?
#
loop_
_entity_poly.entity_id
_entity_poly.type
_entity_poly.pdbx_seq_one_letter_code
_entity_poly.pdbx_strand_id
1 'polypeptide(L)'
;MAGTNLEGYKLVLYSGGDSGHYGTIDLTGTLQDEANTGYGAASFSIPTSIETGLQNGAQDGIGLVNPDNECAEFLSYEGDMTANAGDGIGGGSACDGSQGQDIGVFEQNSSENDSLQRTGQGFYANDFNWVGPVTASGGFINNDQVFD
;
A
#
# COMPACT_ATOMS: atom_id res chain seq x y z
N MET A 1 13.02 0.29 6.37
CA MET A 1 14.31 -0.24 6.85
C MET A 1 14.05 -1.22 7.98
N ALA A 2 14.87 -2.24 8.13
CA ALA A 2 14.83 -3.13 9.28
C ALA A 2 14.94 -2.36 10.60
N GLY A 3 14.30 -2.83 11.67
CA GLY A 3 14.23 -2.15 12.94
C GLY A 3 13.18 -1.03 13.04
N THR A 4 12.50 -0.67 11.94
CA THR A 4 11.39 0.30 12.01
C THR A 4 10.24 -0.29 12.82
N ASN A 5 9.85 0.40 13.90
CA ASN A 5 8.64 0.11 14.64
C ASN A 5 7.44 0.67 13.85
N LEU A 6 6.44 -0.18 13.59
CA LEU A 6 5.26 0.17 12.79
C LEU A 6 4.10 0.73 13.63
N GLU A 7 4.23 0.78 14.96
CA GLU A 7 3.21 1.37 15.82
C GLU A 7 2.93 2.83 15.45
N GLY A 8 1.65 3.16 15.24
CA GLY A 8 1.22 4.48 14.83
C GLY A 8 1.19 4.71 13.31
N TYR A 9 1.78 3.83 12.52
CA TYR A 9 1.56 3.84 11.06
C TYR A 9 0.19 3.25 10.72
N LYS A 10 -0.40 3.73 9.62
CA LYS A 10 -1.71 3.29 9.13
C LYS A 10 -1.71 3.16 7.62
N LEU A 11 -2.42 2.16 7.11
CA LEU A 11 -2.88 2.15 5.73
C LEU A 11 -4.31 2.67 5.70
N VAL A 12 -4.58 3.63 4.83
CA VAL A 12 -5.90 4.21 4.60
C VAL A 12 -6.34 3.84 3.19
N LEU A 13 -7.51 3.21 3.08
CA LEU A 13 -8.05 2.67 1.83
C LEU A 13 -9.07 3.65 1.25
N TYR A 14 -8.90 4.03 -0.01
CA TYR A 14 -9.73 5.00 -0.73
C TYR A 14 -10.49 4.35 -1.87
N SER A 15 -11.78 4.72 -2.00
CA SER A 15 -12.67 4.28 -3.07
C SER A 15 -12.66 5.27 -4.23
N GLY A 16 -12.52 4.79 -5.45
CA GLY A 16 -12.61 5.61 -6.64
C GLY A 16 -14.00 6.13 -6.97
N GLY A 17 -15.04 5.53 -6.42
CA GLY A 17 -16.42 5.94 -6.66
C GLY A 17 -16.76 7.34 -6.15
N ASP A 18 -16.22 7.69 -4.99
CA ASP A 18 -16.40 9.00 -4.33
C ASP A 18 -15.07 9.63 -3.90
N SER A 19 -13.96 8.93 -4.15
CA SER A 19 -12.60 9.25 -3.72
C SER A 19 -12.42 9.35 -2.20
N GLY A 20 -13.44 8.97 -1.41
CA GLY A 20 -13.41 8.96 0.03
C GLY A 20 -12.74 7.71 0.60
N HIS A 21 -12.20 7.80 1.82
CA HIS A 21 -11.67 6.60 2.45
C HIS A 21 -12.78 5.73 3.04
N TYR A 22 -12.62 4.41 2.91
CA TYR A 22 -13.61 3.44 3.39
C TYR A 22 -13.06 2.49 4.46
N GLY A 23 -11.77 2.55 4.72
CA GLY A 23 -11.16 1.70 5.73
C GLY A 23 -9.78 2.17 6.17
N THR A 24 -9.40 1.76 7.37
CA THR A 24 -8.07 2.02 7.94
C THR A 24 -7.55 0.75 8.58
N ILE A 25 -6.26 0.46 8.34
CA ILE A 25 -5.54 -0.67 8.92
C ILE A 25 -4.41 -0.10 9.77
N ASP A 26 -4.48 -0.27 11.09
CA ASP A 26 -3.37 0.09 11.97
C ASP A 26 -2.25 -0.94 11.81
N LEU A 27 -1.03 -0.44 11.64
CA LEU A 27 0.16 -1.29 11.50
C LEU A 27 0.80 -1.49 12.87
N THR A 28 1.35 -2.68 13.10
CA THR A 28 1.98 -3.05 14.36
C THR A 28 3.23 -3.88 14.13
N GLY A 29 4.07 -3.98 15.16
CA GLY A 29 5.27 -4.79 15.12
C GLY A 29 6.49 -4.03 14.63
N THR A 30 7.55 -4.74 14.34
CA THR A 30 8.83 -4.18 13.91
C THR A 30 9.33 -4.94 12.69
N LEU A 31 9.75 -4.22 11.64
CA LEU A 31 10.33 -4.83 10.45
C LEU A 31 11.62 -5.57 10.80
N GLN A 32 11.66 -6.84 10.44
CA GLN A 32 12.83 -7.69 10.64
C GLN A 32 13.82 -7.52 9.48
N ASP A 33 15.11 -7.69 9.77
CA ASP A 33 16.13 -7.66 8.73
C ASP A 33 16.12 -8.98 7.93
N GLU A 34 15.76 -8.88 6.66
CA GLU A 34 15.73 -10.01 5.77
C GLU A 34 17.10 -10.23 5.11
N ALA A 35 17.66 -11.41 5.34
CA ALA A 35 18.93 -11.84 4.74
C ALA A 35 20.12 -10.87 4.96
N ASN A 36 20.10 -10.08 6.04
CA ASN A 36 21.08 -9.05 6.36
C ASN A 36 21.19 -7.95 5.29
N THR A 37 20.08 -7.60 4.67
CA THR A 37 19.99 -6.51 3.68
C THR A 37 19.84 -5.13 4.32
N GLY A 38 19.52 -5.06 5.62
CA GLY A 38 19.12 -3.83 6.30
C GLY A 38 17.65 -3.44 6.03
N TYR A 39 16.91 -4.26 5.33
CA TYR A 39 15.50 -4.04 4.97
C TYR A 39 14.65 -5.25 5.35
N GLY A 40 13.36 -5.06 5.38
CA GLY A 40 12.38 -6.11 5.65
C GLY A 40 10.98 -5.67 5.27
N ALA A 41 10.08 -6.62 5.21
CA ALA A 41 8.68 -6.40 4.91
C ALA A 41 7.76 -6.98 5.99
N ALA A 42 6.52 -6.55 5.98
CA ALA A 42 5.46 -7.10 6.81
C ALA A 42 4.16 -7.19 5.99
N SER A 43 3.32 -8.15 6.31
CA SER A 43 1.99 -8.27 5.72
C SER A 43 0.92 -8.04 6.77
N PHE A 44 -0.17 -7.40 6.36
CA PHE A 44 -1.32 -7.12 7.20
C PHE A 44 -2.59 -7.62 6.52
N SER A 45 -3.38 -8.37 7.26
CA SER A 45 -4.70 -8.77 6.78
C SER A 45 -5.66 -7.59 6.84
N ILE A 46 -6.56 -7.51 5.89
CA ILE A 46 -7.65 -6.53 5.93
C ILE A 46 -8.60 -6.94 7.06
N PRO A 47 -8.88 -6.03 8.02
CA PRO A 47 -9.81 -6.30 9.10
C PRO A 47 -11.20 -6.68 8.59
N THR A 48 -11.86 -7.63 9.26
CA THR A 48 -13.24 -8.04 8.92
C THR A 48 -14.27 -6.91 9.07
N SER A 49 -13.93 -5.84 9.80
CA SER A 49 -14.73 -4.62 9.87
C SER A 49 -14.77 -3.84 8.54
N ILE A 50 -13.83 -4.09 7.64
CA ILE A 50 -13.84 -3.57 6.27
C ILE A 50 -14.51 -4.63 5.39
N GLU A 51 -15.85 -4.63 5.37
CA GLU A 51 -16.67 -5.67 4.75
C GLU A 51 -16.41 -5.85 3.25
N THR A 52 -16.01 -4.79 2.57
CA THR A 52 -15.69 -4.83 1.13
C THR A 52 -14.35 -5.48 0.81
N GLY A 53 -13.51 -5.71 1.82
CA GLY A 53 -12.11 -6.06 1.59
C GLY A 53 -11.34 -4.92 0.92
N LEU A 54 -10.25 -5.23 0.23
CA LEU A 54 -9.61 -4.28 -0.69
C LEU A 54 -10.50 -4.16 -1.93
N GLN A 55 -10.93 -2.93 -2.23
CA GLN A 55 -11.78 -2.69 -3.39
C GLN A 55 -10.98 -2.91 -4.68
N ASN A 56 -11.69 -3.37 -5.69
CA ASN A 56 -11.22 -3.62 -7.04
C ASN A 56 -12.25 -3.01 -7.98
N GLY A 57 -11.90 -1.99 -8.69
CA GLY A 57 -12.83 -1.24 -9.54
C GLY A 57 -12.13 -0.14 -10.31
N ALA A 58 -12.86 0.81 -10.82
CA ALA A 58 -12.32 1.88 -11.60
C ALA A 58 -11.61 2.91 -10.70
N GLN A 59 -10.32 2.83 -10.50
CA GLN A 59 -9.44 3.68 -9.69
C GLN A 59 -9.71 3.65 -8.18
N ASP A 60 -8.84 2.98 -7.47
CA ASP A 60 -8.81 2.95 -6.02
C ASP A 60 -7.43 3.37 -5.50
N GLY A 61 -7.30 3.64 -4.20
CA GLY A 61 -6.04 4.12 -3.64
C GLY A 61 -5.74 3.63 -2.24
N ILE A 62 -4.45 3.66 -1.91
CA ILE A 62 -3.94 3.31 -0.59
C ILE A 62 -2.98 4.40 -0.13
N GLY A 63 -3.28 5.04 1.00
CA GLY A 63 -2.38 5.97 1.67
C GLY A 63 -1.62 5.32 2.81
N LEU A 64 -0.32 5.57 2.90
CA LEU A 64 0.49 5.25 4.08
C LEU A 64 0.63 6.52 4.92
N VAL A 65 0.10 6.49 6.13
CA VAL A 65 0.20 7.58 7.11
C VAL A 65 1.20 7.19 8.19
N ASN A 66 2.14 8.09 8.48
CA ASN A 66 3.16 7.89 9.50
C ASN A 66 2.66 8.29 10.92
N PRO A 67 3.39 7.97 12.00
CA PRO A 67 3.01 8.32 13.37
C PRO A 67 2.86 9.83 13.65
N ASP A 68 3.51 10.68 12.85
CA ASP A 68 3.41 12.14 12.94
C ASP A 68 2.16 12.68 12.23
N ASN A 69 1.29 11.78 11.74
CA ASN A 69 0.09 12.09 10.97
C ASN A 69 0.39 12.83 9.67
N GLU A 70 1.41 12.38 8.95
CA GLU A 70 1.77 12.84 7.61
C GLU A 70 1.55 11.73 6.59
N CYS A 71 1.15 12.09 5.37
CA CYS A 71 1.07 11.14 4.26
C CYS A 71 2.48 10.81 3.76
N ALA A 72 2.96 9.62 4.10
CA ALA A 72 4.28 9.16 3.69
C ALA A 72 4.30 8.69 2.23
N GLU A 73 3.22 8.06 1.77
CA GLU A 73 3.03 7.61 0.39
C GLU A 73 1.54 7.50 0.07
N PHE A 74 1.19 7.77 -1.18
CA PHE A 74 -0.14 7.52 -1.72
C PHE A 74 -0.02 6.79 -3.06
N LEU A 75 -0.62 5.61 -3.14
CA LEU A 75 -0.69 4.79 -4.34
C LEU A 75 -2.09 4.87 -4.94
N SER A 76 -2.16 4.91 -6.27
CA SER A 76 -3.41 4.71 -7.01
C SER A 76 -3.25 3.51 -7.93
N TYR A 77 -4.30 2.72 -8.08
CA TYR A 77 -4.34 1.56 -8.98
C TYR A 77 -5.65 1.57 -9.76
N GLU A 78 -5.63 0.97 -10.96
CA GLU A 78 -6.74 0.95 -11.91
C GLU A 78 -7.19 2.34 -12.39
N GLY A 79 -6.31 3.32 -12.32
CA GLY A 79 -6.47 4.70 -12.78
C GLY A 79 -5.85 5.72 -11.84
N ASP A 80 -5.67 6.94 -12.33
CA ASP A 80 -5.20 8.07 -11.54
C ASP A 80 -6.31 8.55 -10.61
N MET A 81 -5.99 8.88 -9.35
CA MET A 81 -6.99 9.46 -8.44
C MET A 81 -6.41 10.55 -7.54
N THR A 82 -7.29 11.37 -7.00
CA THR A 82 -6.99 12.29 -5.90
C THR A 82 -7.75 11.82 -4.66
N ALA A 83 -7.03 11.58 -3.56
CA ALA A 83 -7.63 11.21 -2.29
C ALA A 83 -8.50 12.34 -1.75
N ASN A 84 -9.70 12.04 -1.30
CA ASN A 84 -10.61 13.00 -0.68
C ASN A 84 -11.01 12.55 0.73
N ALA A 85 -11.35 13.51 1.59
CA ALA A 85 -11.91 13.22 2.90
C ALA A 85 -13.22 12.41 2.78
N GLY A 86 -13.97 12.64 1.69
CA GLY A 86 -15.28 12.02 1.44
C GLY A 86 -16.26 12.25 2.58
N ASP A 87 -17.44 11.68 2.47
CA ASP A 87 -18.36 11.52 3.60
C ASP A 87 -18.00 10.28 4.44
N GLY A 88 -16.71 9.86 4.34
CA GLY A 88 -16.19 8.57 4.80
C GLY A 88 -16.24 8.37 6.30
N ILE A 89 -16.14 7.11 6.67
CA ILE A 89 -16.17 6.63 8.05
C ILE A 89 -14.94 7.17 8.80
N GLY A 90 -15.12 8.23 9.62
CA GLY A 90 -14.11 8.60 10.62
C GLY A 90 -13.33 9.90 10.44
N GLY A 91 -13.76 10.81 9.57
CA GLY A 91 -13.08 12.11 9.37
C GLY A 91 -11.94 12.03 8.35
N GLY A 92 -11.22 13.13 8.16
CA GLY A 92 -10.15 13.24 7.19
C GLY A 92 -8.91 12.39 7.51
N SER A 93 -8.16 12.06 6.48
CA SER A 93 -6.86 11.40 6.57
C SER A 93 -5.74 12.38 6.20
N ALA A 94 -4.53 12.12 6.70
CA ALA A 94 -3.35 12.90 6.32
C ALA A 94 -3.02 12.82 4.82
N CYS A 95 -3.54 11.80 4.11
CA CYS A 95 -3.38 11.66 2.66
C CYS A 95 -4.44 12.39 1.84
N ASP A 96 -5.45 13.03 2.46
CA ASP A 96 -6.46 13.78 1.72
C ASP A 96 -5.83 14.93 0.91
N GLY A 97 -6.21 15.01 -0.36
CA GLY A 97 -5.61 15.91 -1.34
C GLY A 97 -4.38 15.36 -2.06
N SER A 98 -3.86 14.21 -1.66
CA SER A 98 -2.76 13.55 -2.37
C SER A 98 -3.22 13.06 -3.73
N GLN A 99 -2.36 13.26 -4.74
CA GLN A 99 -2.58 12.77 -6.10
C GLN A 99 -1.76 11.50 -6.31
N GLY A 100 -2.43 10.42 -6.68
CA GLY A 100 -1.81 9.16 -7.09
C GLY A 100 -1.86 8.99 -8.60
N GLN A 101 -0.72 8.62 -9.17
CA GLN A 101 -0.67 8.12 -10.53
C GLN A 101 -0.91 6.61 -10.49
N ASP A 102 -1.64 6.12 -11.49
CA ASP A 102 -1.86 4.69 -11.67
C ASP A 102 -0.54 3.92 -11.67
N ILE A 103 -0.45 2.87 -10.86
CA ILE A 103 0.71 1.98 -10.85
C ILE A 103 0.91 1.22 -12.17
N GLY A 104 -0.08 1.24 -13.06
CA GLY A 104 0.00 0.73 -14.43
C GLY A 104 -0.02 -0.79 -14.56
N VAL A 105 -0.28 -1.52 -13.49
CA VAL A 105 -0.46 -2.98 -13.48
C VAL A 105 -1.73 -3.32 -12.70
N PHE A 106 -2.37 -4.41 -13.08
CA PHE A 106 -3.64 -4.85 -12.49
C PHE A 106 -3.70 -6.38 -12.44
N GLU A 107 -4.57 -6.91 -11.60
CA GLU A 107 -4.63 -8.34 -11.25
C GLU A 107 -5.40 -9.22 -12.25
N GLN A 108 -5.65 -8.78 -13.47
CA GLN A 108 -6.38 -9.56 -14.47
C GLN A 108 -5.76 -10.96 -14.67
N ASN A 109 -6.58 -11.98 -14.57
CA ASN A 109 -6.19 -13.40 -14.66
C ASN A 109 -5.23 -13.86 -13.54
N SER A 110 -5.17 -13.16 -12.42
CA SER A 110 -4.39 -13.56 -11.24
C SER A 110 -5.02 -14.76 -10.54
N SER A 111 -4.20 -15.46 -9.77
CA SER A 111 -4.63 -16.46 -8.79
C SER A 111 -4.61 -15.86 -7.37
N GLU A 112 -5.22 -16.57 -6.41
CA GLU A 112 -5.15 -16.18 -4.99
C GLU A 112 -3.71 -16.11 -4.43
N ASN A 113 -2.76 -16.70 -5.15
CA ASN A 113 -1.35 -16.72 -4.78
C ASN A 113 -0.51 -15.66 -5.51
N ASP A 114 -1.15 -14.76 -6.24
CA ASP A 114 -0.46 -13.72 -7.00
C ASP A 114 -0.63 -12.35 -6.33
N SER A 115 0.28 -11.44 -6.64
CA SER A 115 0.23 -10.05 -6.19
C SER A 115 0.87 -9.11 -7.21
N LEU A 116 0.56 -7.83 -7.09
CA LEU A 116 1.29 -6.75 -7.76
C LEU A 116 2.48 -6.38 -6.87
N GLN A 117 3.67 -6.25 -7.44
CA GLN A 117 4.90 -6.06 -6.67
C GLN A 117 5.78 -4.97 -7.28
N ARG A 118 6.57 -4.29 -6.43
CA ARG A 118 7.69 -3.45 -6.87
C ARG A 118 8.93 -4.33 -7.04
N THR A 119 9.63 -4.17 -8.17
CA THR A 119 10.87 -4.88 -8.49
C THR A 119 11.91 -3.92 -9.04
N GLY A 120 13.16 -4.35 -9.10
CA GLY A 120 14.29 -3.54 -9.54
C GLY A 120 15.29 -3.30 -8.43
N GLN A 121 16.17 -2.32 -8.60
CA GLN A 121 17.25 -2.02 -7.66
C GLN A 121 17.29 -0.54 -7.33
N GLY A 122 17.44 -0.20 -6.05
CA GLY A 122 17.55 1.17 -5.58
C GLY A 122 17.26 1.37 -4.10
N PHE A 123 17.06 2.62 -3.70
CA PHE A 123 16.75 3.04 -2.33
C PHE A 123 15.34 3.60 -2.15
N TYR A 124 14.86 4.36 -3.14
CA TYR A 124 13.61 5.10 -3.03
C TYR A 124 12.49 4.40 -3.78
N ALA A 125 11.26 4.65 -3.39
CA ALA A 125 10.07 4.07 -4.02
C ALA A 125 10.07 4.20 -5.56
N ASN A 126 10.56 5.34 -6.07
CA ASN A 126 10.62 5.63 -7.50
C ASN A 126 11.75 4.93 -8.26
N ASP A 127 12.67 4.26 -7.56
CA ASP A 127 13.71 3.46 -8.20
C ASP A 127 13.18 2.10 -8.66
N PHE A 128 12.02 1.70 -8.13
CA PHE A 128 11.38 0.41 -8.41
C PHE A 128 10.22 0.56 -9.39
N ASN A 129 9.99 -0.48 -10.18
CA ASN A 129 8.89 -0.56 -11.11
C ASN A 129 7.82 -1.53 -10.60
N TRP A 130 6.56 -1.23 -10.84
CA TRP A 130 5.48 -2.15 -10.57
C TRP A 130 5.42 -3.25 -11.63
N VAL A 131 5.24 -4.47 -11.18
CA VAL A 131 5.02 -5.66 -12.01
C VAL A 131 3.91 -6.52 -11.42
N GLY A 132 3.31 -7.33 -12.25
CA GLY A 132 2.32 -8.32 -11.81
C GLY A 132 1.19 -8.53 -12.81
N PRO A 133 0.34 -9.52 -12.52
CA PRO A 133 0.40 -10.42 -11.35
C PRO A 133 1.59 -11.38 -11.40
N VAL A 134 2.25 -11.55 -10.27
CA VAL A 134 3.35 -12.51 -10.06
C VAL A 134 3.16 -13.21 -8.72
N THR A 135 3.83 -14.35 -8.51
CA THR A 135 3.72 -15.09 -7.24
C THR A 135 3.96 -14.19 -6.03
N ALA A 136 3.02 -14.19 -5.11
CA ALA A 136 3.03 -13.32 -3.94
C ALA A 136 4.22 -13.60 -3.01
N SER A 137 4.76 -12.52 -2.44
CA SER A 137 5.86 -12.52 -1.45
C SER A 137 5.39 -12.01 -0.07
N GLY A 138 4.10 -12.11 0.25
CA GLY A 138 3.49 -11.50 1.43
C GLY A 138 4.29 -11.69 2.72
N GLY A 139 4.67 -10.59 3.36
CA GLY A 139 5.49 -10.59 4.57
C GLY A 139 7.00 -10.64 4.33
N PHE A 140 7.44 -10.72 3.08
CA PHE A 140 8.84 -10.72 2.68
C PHE A 140 9.11 -9.63 1.64
N ILE A 141 10.38 -9.25 1.48
CA ILE A 141 10.83 -8.39 0.38
C ILE A 141 10.37 -9.02 -0.94
N ASN A 142 9.88 -8.18 -1.85
CA ASN A 142 9.36 -8.66 -3.13
C ASN A 142 10.42 -9.41 -3.93
N ASN A 143 9.96 -10.37 -4.73
CA ASN A 143 10.83 -11.06 -5.68
C ASN A 143 11.49 -10.04 -6.64
N ASP A 144 12.78 -10.21 -6.89
CA ASP A 144 13.56 -9.31 -7.76
C ASP A 144 13.59 -7.83 -7.31
N GLN A 145 13.34 -7.55 -6.03
CA GLN A 145 13.54 -6.24 -5.42
C GLN A 145 14.86 -6.23 -4.63
N VAL A 146 15.78 -5.38 -5.01
CA VAL A 146 17.11 -5.26 -4.41
C VAL A 146 17.31 -3.86 -3.86
N PHE A 147 17.66 -3.75 -2.58
CA PHE A 147 18.00 -2.47 -1.95
C PHE A 147 19.53 -2.26 -1.98
N ASP A 148 19.96 -1.03 -2.36
CA ASP A 148 21.37 -0.63 -2.41
C ASP A 148 21.89 -0.18 -1.03
#